data_e191d07ee4febf1b8d3c3b91947901a0
#
_entry.id   e191d07ee4febf1b8d3c3b91947901a0
#
_cell.length_a   1.000
_cell.length_b   1.000
_cell.length_c   1.000
_cell.angle_alpha   90.00
_cell.angle_beta   90.00
_cell.angle_gamma   90.00
#
_symmetry.space_group_name_H-M   'P 1'
#
loop_
_entity.id
_entity.type
_entity.pdbx_description
1 polymer ?
#
loop_
_entity_poly.entity_id
_entity_poly.type
_entity_poly.pdbx_seq_one_letter_code
_entity_poly.pdbx_strand_id
1 'polypeptide(L)'
;MKIVVPTLGSLVVGCIGLDCGEQGLRVYAIRASVVPAAGRQPRLAVGEIASQRPALPREFTATIATALRHEDPCPLNTPALLAASGLSFSRNDEPVFGPLDFHVDAGEALLVQGGNGAGKTTLLRVLAGLARPGAGQVRIDGKPSSNAERARYVAYLSHLPALKPDLGTLENLHFLCGLHGRRARQMPGNALAIVGLAGYEDTLVRHLSAGQKRRLALARIWLSPAPLWLLDEPYANLDLEGITLVNRMISAHLRAGGAALVTTHGAYAAPPVRTRQLDLGGAA
;
A
#
# COMPACT_ATOMS: atom_id res chain seq x y z
N MET A 1 -14.98 1.03 -12.49
CA MET A 1 -15.31 2.32 -13.16
C MET A 1 -16.81 2.41 -13.26
N LYS A 2 -17.45 3.42 -12.69
CA LYS A 2 -18.92 3.60 -12.78
C LYS A 2 -19.21 4.58 -13.92
N ILE A 3 -19.89 4.11 -14.95
CA ILE A 3 -20.38 4.97 -16.04
C ILE A 3 -21.89 5.15 -15.84
N VAL A 4 -22.34 6.39 -15.63
CA VAL A 4 -23.75 6.76 -15.55
C VAL A 4 -24.19 7.21 -16.92
N VAL A 5 -25.17 6.51 -17.51
CA VAL A 5 -25.78 6.89 -18.80
C VAL A 5 -27.16 7.46 -18.51
N PRO A 6 -27.45 8.73 -18.83
CA PRO A 6 -28.79 9.29 -18.68
C PRO A 6 -29.67 8.88 -19.86
N THR A 7 -30.83 8.29 -19.59
CA THR A 7 -31.91 8.11 -20.57
C THR A 7 -33.16 8.83 -20.10
N LEU A 8 -33.79 9.54 -21.03
CA LEU A 8 -35.09 10.19 -20.85
C LEU A 8 -36.19 9.15 -20.55
N GLY A 9 -36.70 9.15 -19.33
CA GLY A 9 -37.95 8.46 -18.97
C GLY A 9 -37.87 7.27 -18.02
N SER A 10 -36.69 6.73 -17.70
CA SER A 10 -36.53 5.75 -16.61
C SER A 10 -35.06 5.64 -16.22
N LEU A 11 -34.79 5.72 -14.93
CA LEU A 11 -33.45 5.65 -14.39
C LEU A 11 -32.96 4.19 -14.46
N VAL A 12 -32.09 3.88 -15.40
CA VAL A 12 -31.37 2.61 -15.44
C VAL A 12 -29.99 2.83 -14.87
N VAL A 13 -29.76 2.35 -13.65
CA VAL A 13 -28.40 2.32 -13.07
C VAL A 13 -27.75 1.02 -13.50
N GLY A 14 -26.87 1.09 -14.49
CA GLY A 14 -26.04 -0.04 -14.92
C GLY A 14 -24.68 0.04 -14.24
N CYS A 15 -24.27 -0.98 -13.50
CA CYS A 15 -22.88 -1.17 -13.11
C CYS A 15 -22.24 -2.10 -14.12
N ILE A 16 -21.16 -1.66 -14.78
CA ILE A 16 -20.32 -2.51 -15.63
C ILE A 16 -19.11 -2.94 -14.78
N GLY A 17 -19.02 -4.22 -14.47
CA GLY A 17 -17.85 -4.84 -13.88
C GLY A 17 -16.94 -5.34 -14.98
N LEU A 18 -15.65 -4.98 -14.93
CA LEU A 18 -14.60 -5.53 -15.79
C LEU A 18 -13.79 -6.50 -14.95
N ASP A 19 -13.75 -7.76 -15.37
CA ASP A 19 -12.86 -8.77 -14.79
C ASP A 19 -11.86 -9.20 -15.86
N CYS A 20 -10.57 -9.11 -15.53
CA CYS A 20 -9.45 -9.43 -16.40
C CYS A 20 -8.80 -10.73 -15.92
N GLY A 21 -9.31 -11.88 -16.37
CA GLY A 21 -8.69 -13.18 -16.14
C GLY A 21 -7.80 -13.59 -17.32
N GLU A 22 -6.98 -14.62 -17.13
CA GLU A 22 -6.02 -15.14 -18.12
C GLU A 22 -6.61 -15.56 -19.49
N GLN A 23 -7.93 -15.53 -19.66
CA GLN A 23 -8.63 -15.90 -20.91
C GLN A 23 -9.39 -14.74 -21.57
N GLY A 24 -9.07 -13.47 -21.27
CA GLY A 24 -9.66 -12.31 -21.94
C GLY A 24 -10.68 -11.53 -21.11
N LEU A 25 -11.02 -10.37 -21.62
CA LEU A 25 -11.92 -9.39 -21.00
C LEU A 25 -13.37 -9.91 -20.97
N ARG A 26 -13.93 -10.08 -19.79
CA ARG A 26 -15.38 -10.37 -19.62
C ARG A 26 -16.11 -9.11 -19.14
N VAL A 27 -17.12 -8.72 -19.91
CA VAL A 27 -17.97 -7.58 -19.60
C VAL A 27 -19.30 -8.11 -19.04
N TYR A 28 -19.64 -7.74 -17.82
CA TYR A 28 -20.91 -8.09 -17.19
C TYR A 28 -21.83 -6.87 -17.17
N ALA A 29 -22.99 -6.97 -17.81
CA ALA A 29 -24.05 -5.97 -17.73
C ALA A 29 -25.11 -6.44 -16.73
N ILE A 30 -25.31 -5.71 -15.66
CA ILE A 30 -26.38 -5.99 -14.69
C ILE A 30 -27.57 -5.09 -15.03
N ARG A 31 -28.68 -5.69 -15.44
CA ARG A 31 -29.92 -5.00 -15.68
C ARG A 31 -30.73 -4.96 -14.38
N ALA A 32 -30.83 -3.78 -13.76
CA ALA A 32 -31.72 -3.58 -12.63
C ALA A 32 -33.08 -3.09 -13.15
N SER A 33 -34.11 -3.88 -12.96
CA SER A 33 -35.51 -3.45 -13.21
C SER A 33 -36.08 -2.93 -11.89
N VAL A 34 -36.44 -1.66 -11.85
CA VAL A 34 -37.18 -1.08 -10.73
C VAL A 34 -38.66 -1.22 -11.02
N VAL A 35 -39.38 -2.05 -10.27
CA VAL A 35 -40.84 -2.09 -10.24
C VAL A 35 -41.27 -1.17 -9.10
N PRO A 36 -42.10 -0.15 -9.35
CA PRO A 36 -42.64 0.68 -8.29
C PRO A 36 -43.79 -0.08 -7.62
N ALA A 37 -43.58 -0.56 -6.42
CA ALA A 37 -44.63 -1.06 -5.55
C ALA A 37 -44.45 -0.54 -4.12
N ALA A 38 -45.56 -0.08 -3.58
CA ALA A 38 -45.70 0.50 -2.27
C ALA A 38 -45.10 -0.37 -1.15
N GLY A 39 -44.21 0.19 -0.37
CA GLY A 39 -44.02 -0.13 1.04
C GLY A 39 -43.12 -1.31 1.43
N ARG A 40 -42.22 -1.86 0.57
CA ARG A 40 -41.22 -2.86 1.00
C ARG A 40 -39.89 -2.64 0.35
N GLN A 41 -38.80 -2.83 1.15
CA GLN A 41 -37.42 -2.73 0.67
C GLN A 41 -37.13 -3.76 -0.41
N PRO A 42 -36.42 -3.40 -1.50
CA PRO A 42 -36.06 -4.33 -2.57
C PRO A 42 -35.00 -5.35 -2.10
N ARG A 43 -35.33 -6.63 -2.26
CA ARG A 43 -34.34 -7.72 -2.17
C ARG A 43 -33.67 -7.86 -3.53
N LEU A 44 -32.35 -7.78 -3.59
CA LEU A 44 -31.55 -8.08 -4.77
C LEU A 44 -31.50 -9.60 -4.98
N ALA A 45 -32.06 -10.07 -6.08
CA ALA A 45 -31.88 -11.43 -6.55
C ALA A 45 -30.75 -11.43 -7.59
N VAL A 46 -29.68 -12.17 -7.31
CA VAL A 46 -28.59 -12.45 -8.26
C VAL A 46 -28.98 -13.70 -9.05
N GLY A 47 -29.34 -13.53 -10.31
CA GLY A 47 -29.59 -14.63 -11.24
C GLY A 47 -28.43 -14.78 -12.21
N GLU A 48 -27.87 -15.97 -12.28
CA GLU A 48 -26.85 -16.37 -13.24
C GLU A 48 -27.51 -16.59 -14.61
N ILE A 49 -27.13 -15.82 -15.65
CA ILE A 49 -27.65 -16.00 -17.02
C ILE A 49 -26.58 -16.68 -17.84
N ALA A 50 -26.92 -17.92 -18.24
CA ALA A 50 -26.12 -18.74 -19.14
C ALA A 50 -25.89 -18.07 -20.50
N SER A 51 -24.72 -18.34 -21.07
CA SER A 51 -24.16 -17.82 -22.29
C SER A 51 -25.06 -18.03 -23.53
N GLN A 52 -25.82 -17.01 -23.91
CA GLN A 52 -26.27 -16.83 -25.29
C GLN A 52 -25.83 -15.43 -25.74
N ARG A 53 -25.06 -15.39 -26.83
CA ARG A 53 -24.58 -14.14 -27.45
C ARG A 53 -25.74 -13.46 -28.18
N PRO A 54 -26.36 -12.37 -27.70
CA PRO A 54 -27.12 -11.50 -28.55
C PRO A 54 -26.17 -10.59 -29.31
N ALA A 55 -26.31 -10.51 -30.63
CA ALA A 55 -25.60 -9.53 -31.45
C ALA A 55 -26.00 -8.13 -31.00
N LEU A 56 -25.04 -7.34 -30.55
CA LEU A 56 -25.25 -5.94 -30.18
C LEU A 56 -25.66 -5.13 -31.43
N PRO A 57 -26.58 -4.19 -31.33
CA PRO A 57 -26.94 -3.30 -32.46
C PRO A 57 -25.67 -2.55 -32.95
N ARG A 58 -25.58 -2.37 -34.27
CA ARG A 58 -24.41 -1.74 -34.94
C ARG A 58 -24.08 -0.34 -34.42
N GLU A 59 -25.05 0.39 -33.91
CA GLU A 59 -24.87 1.71 -33.30
C GLU A 59 -24.12 1.66 -31.96
N PHE A 60 -24.32 0.59 -31.18
CA PHE A 60 -23.61 0.38 -29.92
C PHE A 60 -22.13 0.02 -30.16
N THR A 61 -21.87 -0.74 -31.22
CA THR A 61 -20.49 -1.12 -31.58
C THR A 61 -19.67 0.10 -32.04
N ALA A 62 -20.29 1.07 -32.73
CA ALA A 62 -19.64 2.30 -33.16
C ALA A 62 -19.30 3.22 -31.98
N THR A 63 -20.18 3.33 -31.00
CA THR A 63 -19.96 4.17 -29.79
C THR A 63 -18.86 3.59 -28.90
N ILE A 64 -18.82 2.27 -28.73
CA ILE A 64 -17.74 1.60 -27.98
C ILE A 64 -16.42 1.69 -28.74
N ALA A 65 -16.41 1.52 -30.07
CA ALA A 65 -15.21 1.64 -30.89
C ALA A 65 -14.64 3.08 -30.92
N THR A 66 -15.50 4.10 -30.80
CA THR A 66 -15.07 5.48 -30.68
C THR A 66 -14.54 5.81 -29.27
N ALA A 67 -15.16 5.24 -28.23
CA ALA A 67 -14.69 5.36 -26.86
C ALA A 67 -13.36 4.64 -26.60
N LEU A 68 -13.09 3.54 -27.34
CA LEU A 68 -11.83 2.80 -27.24
C LEU A 68 -10.71 3.34 -28.15
N ARG A 69 -10.98 4.27 -29.06
CA ARG A 69 -9.96 4.91 -29.93
C ARG A 69 -9.38 6.20 -29.35
N HIS A 70 -9.87 6.71 -28.21
CA HIS A 70 -9.21 7.73 -27.43
C HIS A 70 -8.38 7.07 -26.32
N GLU A 71 -7.44 6.20 -26.71
CA GLU A 71 -6.29 5.82 -25.91
C GLU A 71 -5.13 6.79 -26.18
N ASP A 72 -5.33 8.05 -25.92
CA ASP A 72 -4.30 8.81 -25.26
C ASP A 72 -4.44 8.44 -23.77
N PRO A 73 -3.42 7.89 -23.12
CA PRO A 73 -3.42 7.85 -21.67
C PRO A 73 -3.38 9.32 -21.24
N CYS A 74 -4.56 9.88 -21.00
CA CYS A 74 -4.66 11.07 -20.18
C CYS A 74 -3.91 10.69 -18.90
N PRO A 75 -2.73 11.22 -18.60
CA PRO A 75 -2.13 11.02 -17.32
C PRO A 75 -3.15 11.63 -16.36
N LEU A 76 -3.96 10.77 -15.73
CA LEU A 76 -4.61 11.15 -14.50
C LEU A 76 -3.44 11.59 -13.64
N ASN A 77 -3.26 12.89 -13.55
CA ASN A 77 -2.17 13.53 -12.80
C ASN A 77 -2.54 13.39 -11.31
N THR A 78 -2.73 12.13 -10.91
CA THR A 78 -2.90 11.78 -9.51
C THR A 78 -1.55 12.10 -8.88
N PRO A 79 -1.48 13.04 -7.96
CA PRO A 79 -0.21 13.38 -7.35
C PRO A 79 0.41 12.12 -6.74
N ALA A 80 1.72 11.98 -6.88
CA ALA A 80 2.45 10.90 -6.24
C ALA A 80 2.14 10.89 -4.74
N LEU A 81 1.99 9.69 -4.17
CA LEU A 81 1.70 9.54 -2.74
C LEU A 81 2.83 10.15 -1.89
N LEU A 82 4.07 10.02 -2.36
CA LEU A 82 5.25 10.68 -1.80
C LEU A 82 6.09 11.26 -2.93
N ALA A 83 6.59 12.48 -2.78
CA ALA A 83 7.62 13.06 -3.63
C ALA A 83 8.69 13.75 -2.78
N ALA A 84 9.93 13.61 -3.19
CA ALA A 84 11.09 14.31 -2.63
C ALA A 84 11.73 15.14 -3.73
N SER A 85 12.13 16.37 -3.42
CA SER A 85 12.78 17.29 -4.37
C SER A 85 14.00 17.92 -3.72
N GLY A 86 15.18 17.71 -4.32
CA GLY A 86 16.46 18.22 -3.85
C GLY A 86 16.80 17.74 -2.43
N LEU A 87 16.30 16.57 -2.03
CA LEU A 87 16.38 16.09 -0.65
C LEU A 87 17.82 15.70 -0.31
N SER A 88 18.40 16.33 0.72
CA SER A 88 19.74 16.00 1.21
C SER A 88 19.80 15.95 2.73
N PHE A 89 20.80 15.27 3.24
CA PHE A 89 21.08 15.19 4.66
C PHE A 89 22.58 15.15 4.91
N SER A 90 23.05 15.97 5.86
CA SER A 90 24.42 15.97 6.35
C SER A 90 24.45 15.72 7.85
N ARG A 91 25.54 15.14 8.33
CA ARG A 91 25.79 14.93 9.76
C ARG A 91 27.17 15.48 10.08
N ASN A 92 27.25 16.42 11.00
CA ASN A 92 28.51 17.11 11.36
C ASN A 92 29.22 17.68 10.12
N ASP A 93 28.44 18.33 9.24
CA ASP A 93 28.86 18.91 7.96
C ASP A 93 29.35 17.91 6.89
N GLU A 94 29.36 16.61 7.21
CA GLU A 94 29.63 15.56 6.22
C GLU A 94 28.34 15.13 5.51
N PRO A 95 28.32 15.11 4.15
CA PRO A 95 27.16 14.66 3.40
C PRO A 95 26.91 13.17 3.63
N VAL A 96 25.67 12.80 3.95
CA VAL A 96 25.24 11.41 4.11
C VAL A 96 24.52 10.93 2.85
N PHE A 97 23.68 11.77 2.26
CA PHE A 97 23.04 11.51 0.96
C PHE A 97 22.53 12.82 0.33
N GLY A 98 22.30 12.78 -0.97
CA GLY A 98 21.62 13.81 -1.75
C GLY A 98 22.56 14.75 -2.53
N PRO A 99 21.98 15.67 -3.31
CA PRO A 99 20.53 15.88 -3.46
C PRO A 99 19.83 14.76 -4.21
N LEU A 100 18.60 14.40 -3.77
CA LEU A 100 17.79 13.34 -4.36
C LEU A 100 16.44 13.89 -4.83
N ASP A 101 16.05 13.50 -6.05
CA ASP A 101 14.74 13.74 -6.62
C ASP A 101 14.06 12.41 -6.96
N PHE A 102 12.96 12.10 -6.33
CA PHE A 102 12.20 10.89 -6.60
C PHE A 102 10.73 11.03 -6.17
N HIS A 103 9.92 10.12 -6.63
CA HIS A 103 8.52 9.99 -6.21
C HIS A 103 8.13 8.52 -6.06
N VAL A 104 7.03 8.27 -5.38
CA VAL A 104 6.43 6.95 -5.21
C VAL A 104 4.93 7.10 -5.38
N ASP A 105 4.38 6.35 -6.33
CA ASP A 105 2.96 6.35 -6.63
C ASP A 105 2.19 5.34 -5.77
N ALA A 106 0.89 5.53 -5.65
CA ALA A 106 0.03 4.52 -5.06
C ALA A 106 0.11 3.21 -5.85
N GLY A 107 0.17 2.07 -5.15
CA GLY A 107 0.32 0.76 -5.77
C GLY A 107 1.76 0.40 -6.17
N GLU A 108 2.76 1.20 -5.79
CA GLU A 108 4.16 1.02 -6.16
C GLU A 108 5.06 0.76 -4.96
N ALA A 109 6.11 -0.05 -5.17
CA ALA A 109 7.22 -0.19 -4.23
C ALA A 109 8.49 0.44 -4.80
N LEU A 110 9.17 1.28 -4.02
CA LEU A 110 10.49 1.81 -4.32
C LEU A 110 11.54 1.05 -3.51
N LEU A 111 12.46 0.35 -4.21
CA LEU A 111 13.59 -0.33 -3.60
C LEU A 111 14.74 0.65 -3.47
N VAL A 112 15.15 0.93 -2.24
CA VAL A 112 16.28 1.81 -1.94
C VAL A 112 17.52 0.95 -1.81
N GLN A 113 18.45 1.10 -2.76
CA GLN A 113 19.69 0.36 -2.84
C GLN A 113 20.89 1.26 -2.49
N GLY A 114 22.04 0.65 -2.21
CA GLY A 114 23.29 1.32 -1.87
C GLY A 114 24.09 0.51 -0.87
N GLY A 115 25.37 0.77 -0.77
CA GLY A 115 26.30 0.11 0.15
C GLY A 115 25.95 0.34 1.64
N ASN A 116 26.71 -0.31 2.51
CA ASN A 116 26.64 -0.01 3.94
C ASN A 116 27.12 1.43 4.18
N GLY A 117 26.38 2.18 4.98
CA GLY A 117 26.69 3.59 5.21
C GLY A 117 26.14 4.57 4.17
N ALA A 118 25.59 4.12 3.04
CA ALA A 118 25.03 4.99 1.98
C ALA A 118 23.84 5.87 2.42
N GLY A 119 23.45 5.84 3.68
CA GLY A 119 22.38 6.72 4.19
C GLY A 119 20.96 6.16 4.07
N LYS A 120 20.74 4.89 3.66
CA LYS A 120 19.41 4.28 3.49
C LYS A 120 18.50 4.46 4.71
N THR A 121 18.96 4.04 5.89
CA THR A 121 18.21 4.22 7.15
C THR A 121 17.98 5.70 7.47
N THR A 122 18.94 6.57 7.16
CA THR A 122 18.82 8.02 7.36
C THR A 122 17.76 8.62 6.44
N LEU A 123 17.74 8.22 5.17
CA LEU A 123 16.69 8.61 4.22
C LEU A 123 15.30 8.22 4.76
N LEU A 124 15.10 6.95 5.17
CA LEU A 124 13.83 6.52 5.72
C LEU A 124 13.44 7.32 6.97
N ARG A 125 14.38 7.67 7.85
CA ARG A 125 14.11 8.52 9.03
C ARG A 125 13.69 9.94 8.64
N VAL A 126 14.32 10.52 7.62
CA VAL A 126 13.93 11.84 7.09
C VAL A 126 12.51 11.78 6.51
N LEU A 127 12.20 10.75 5.72
CA LEU A 127 10.86 10.56 5.15
C LEU A 127 9.80 10.29 6.22
N ALA A 128 10.14 9.55 7.29
CA ALA A 128 9.26 9.32 8.43
C ALA A 128 9.03 10.56 9.31
N GLY A 129 9.75 11.67 9.05
CA GLY A 129 9.68 12.87 9.89
C GLY A 129 10.45 12.76 11.20
N LEU A 130 11.27 11.73 11.38
CA LEU A 130 12.10 11.50 12.57
C LEU A 130 13.42 12.28 12.53
N ALA A 131 13.83 12.76 11.36
CA ALA A 131 14.96 13.64 11.15
C ALA A 131 14.58 14.80 10.25
N ARG A 132 15.22 15.95 10.44
CA ARG A 132 15.02 17.11 9.54
C ARG A 132 15.97 16.97 8.36
N PRO A 133 15.51 17.19 7.11
CA PRO A 133 16.42 17.26 5.98
C PRO A 133 17.39 18.45 6.13
N GLY A 134 18.57 18.33 5.56
CA GLY A 134 19.52 19.45 5.45
C GLY A 134 19.06 20.46 4.40
N ALA A 135 18.57 19.96 3.25
CA ALA A 135 17.94 20.77 2.21
C ALA A 135 16.87 19.96 1.49
N GLY A 136 16.12 20.62 0.61
CA GLY A 136 15.02 20.04 -0.15
C GLY A 136 13.73 19.92 0.64
N GLN A 137 12.74 19.27 0.03
CA GLN A 137 11.40 19.13 0.61
C GLN A 137 10.79 17.76 0.32
N VAL A 138 9.90 17.35 1.24
CA VAL A 138 9.08 16.15 1.08
C VAL A 138 7.62 16.56 0.94
N ARG A 139 6.94 16.02 -0.08
CA ARG A 139 5.51 16.22 -0.34
C ARG A 139 4.78 14.91 -0.16
N ILE A 140 3.57 14.99 0.40
CA ILE A 140 2.61 13.88 0.48
C ILE A 140 1.33 14.33 -0.22
N ASP A 141 0.80 13.49 -1.10
CA ASP A 141 -0.37 13.82 -1.94
C ASP A 141 -0.22 15.20 -2.64
N GLY A 142 0.99 15.46 -3.16
CA GLY A 142 1.33 16.71 -3.84
C GLY A 142 1.53 17.94 -2.95
N LYS A 143 1.30 17.82 -1.62
CA LYS A 143 1.41 18.95 -0.68
C LYS A 143 2.71 18.87 0.13
N PRO A 144 3.41 20.00 0.36
CA PRO A 144 4.52 20.04 1.30
C PRO A 144 4.08 19.51 2.67
N SER A 145 4.90 18.67 3.29
CA SER A 145 4.54 18.02 4.53
C SER A 145 5.51 18.34 5.66
N SER A 146 4.97 18.74 6.80
CA SER A 146 5.71 18.84 8.05
C SER A 146 6.07 17.46 8.61
N ASN A 147 7.00 17.40 9.56
CA ASN A 147 7.35 16.16 10.25
C ASN A 147 6.13 15.53 10.96
N ALA A 148 5.26 16.34 11.55
CA ALA A 148 4.06 15.86 12.24
C ALA A 148 3.02 15.27 11.28
N GLU A 149 2.88 15.85 10.09
CA GLU A 149 2.00 15.33 9.05
C GLU A 149 2.53 14.00 8.52
N ARG A 150 3.83 13.91 8.23
CA ARG A 150 4.45 12.64 7.80
C ARG A 150 4.21 11.51 8.79
N ALA A 151 4.33 11.78 10.08
CA ALA A 151 4.08 10.79 11.12
C ALA A 151 2.67 10.17 11.10
N ARG A 152 1.68 10.85 10.50
CA ARG A 152 0.30 10.33 10.32
C ARG A 152 0.13 9.49 9.07
N TYR A 153 0.94 9.75 8.03
CA TYR A 153 0.86 9.08 6.73
C TYR A 153 1.80 7.91 6.60
N VAL A 154 2.76 7.77 7.53
CA VAL A 154 3.86 6.82 7.43
C VAL A 154 3.78 5.75 8.53
N ALA A 155 3.89 4.49 8.13
CA ALA A 155 4.25 3.40 9.04
C ALA A 155 5.72 3.04 8.83
N TYR A 156 6.53 3.17 9.87
CA TYR A 156 7.96 2.94 9.79
C TYR A 156 8.37 1.67 10.55
N LEU A 157 8.95 0.72 9.81
CA LEU A 157 9.65 -0.44 10.35
C LEU A 157 11.13 -0.14 10.38
N SER A 158 11.66 0.16 11.54
CA SER A 158 13.10 0.38 11.71
C SER A 158 13.89 -0.94 11.80
N HIS A 159 15.19 -0.84 11.64
CA HIS A 159 16.10 -1.99 11.84
C HIS A 159 15.91 -2.62 13.24
N LEU A 160 15.84 -1.81 14.28
CA LEU A 160 15.50 -2.27 15.63
C LEU A 160 13.97 -2.24 15.79
N PRO A 161 13.34 -3.38 16.14
CA PRO A 161 11.91 -3.42 16.41
C PRO A 161 11.60 -2.50 17.60
N ALA A 162 10.73 -1.51 17.40
CA ALA A 162 10.28 -0.63 18.48
C ALA A 162 9.21 -1.35 19.32
N LEU A 163 9.60 -2.43 19.99
CA LEU A 163 8.77 -3.27 20.84
C LEU A 163 9.08 -3.02 22.31
N LYS A 164 8.07 -3.16 23.16
CA LYS A 164 8.20 -3.08 24.61
C LYS A 164 8.54 -4.48 25.15
N PRO A 165 9.75 -4.71 25.69
CA PRO A 165 10.22 -6.06 26.04
C PRO A 165 9.43 -6.71 27.19
N ASP A 166 8.90 -5.89 28.08
CA ASP A 166 8.20 -6.32 29.30
C ASP A 166 6.67 -6.46 29.14
N LEU A 167 6.17 -6.22 27.93
CA LEU A 167 4.77 -6.47 27.56
C LEU A 167 4.65 -7.77 26.76
N GLY A 168 3.49 -8.42 26.87
CA GLY A 168 3.10 -9.52 25.99
C GLY A 168 2.99 -9.08 24.52
N THR A 169 2.98 -10.05 23.61
CA THR A 169 2.87 -9.75 22.18
C THR A 169 1.55 -9.04 21.86
N LEU A 170 0.45 -9.53 22.41
CA LEU A 170 -0.87 -8.94 22.20
C LEU A 170 -0.97 -7.55 22.84
N GLU A 171 -0.39 -7.36 24.04
CA GLU A 171 -0.34 -6.06 24.70
C GLU A 171 0.44 -5.01 23.90
N ASN A 172 1.56 -5.42 23.28
CA ASN A 172 2.32 -4.56 22.37
C ASN A 172 1.46 -4.06 21.20
N LEU A 173 0.63 -4.93 20.63
CA LEU A 173 -0.26 -4.56 19.53
C LEU A 173 -1.44 -3.71 20.02
N HIS A 174 -2.02 -4.00 21.18
CA HIS A 174 -3.06 -3.16 21.79
C HIS A 174 -2.56 -1.76 22.10
N PHE A 175 -1.33 -1.64 22.63
CA PHE A 175 -0.71 -0.33 22.86
C PHE A 175 -0.65 0.49 21.55
N LEU A 176 -0.23 -0.13 20.44
CA LEU A 176 -0.19 0.54 19.14
C LEU A 176 -1.58 0.93 18.64
N CYS A 177 -2.56 0.02 18.76
CA CYS A 177 -3.94 0.33 18.38
C CYS A 177 -4.51 1.49 19.18
N GLY A 178 -4.15 1.60 20.46
CA GLY A 178 -4.49 2.76 21.31
C GLY A 178 -3.96 4.08 20.74
N LEU A 179 -2.74 4.08 20.18
CA LEU A 179 -2.16 5.26 19.53
C LEU A 179 -2.88 5.64 18.23
N HIS A 180 -3.37 4.67 17.48
CA HIS A 180 -4.11 4.90 16.23
C HIS A 180 -5.62 5.11 16.45
N GLY A 181 -6.11 4.84 17.65
CA GLY A 181 -7.54 4.91 17.99
C GLY A 181 -8.35 3.93 17.13
N ARG A 182 -9.56 4.34 16.70
CA ARG A 182 -10.46 3.50 15.87
C ARG A 182 -9.98 3.28 14.43
N ARG A 183 -8.82 3.80 14.06
CA ARG A 183 -8.27 3.73 12.70
C ARG A 183 -7.43 2.47 12.45
N ALA A 184 -7.19 1.63 13.45
CA ALA A 184 -6.50 0.37 13.25
C ALA A 184 -7.24 -0.49 12.21
N ARG A 185 -6.50 -1.08 11.26
CA ARG A 185 -7.08 -1.83 10.13
C ARG A 185 -7.81 -3.12 10.56
N GLN A 186 -7.35 -3.75 11.65
CA GLN A 186 -7.84 -5.04 12.12
C GLN A 186 -7.70 -5.16 13.64
N MET A 187 -8.28 -6.24 14.18
CA MET A 187 -8.07 -6.63 15.58
C MET A 187 -6.64 -7.15 15.79
N PRO A 188 -5.97 -6.80 16.89
CA PRO A 188 -4.60 -7.22 17.19
C PRO A 188 -4.36 -8.73 17.14
N GLY A 189 -5.30 -9.54 17.65
CA GLY A 189 -5.18 -11.01 17.60
C GLY A 189 -5.13 -11.57 16.16
N ASN A 190 -5.91 -10.99 15.23
CA ASN A 190 -5.84 -11.39 13.82
C ASN A 190 -4.47 -11.08 13.21
N ALA A 191 -3.88 -9.95 13.60
CA ALA A 191 -2.55 -9.59 13.12
C ALA A 191 -1.46 -10.55 13.62
N LEU A 192 -1.57 -11.07 14.85
CA LEU A 192 -0.68 -12.12 15.37
C LEU A 192 -0.80 -13.41 14.54
N ALA A 193 -2.02 -13.82 14.23
CA ALA A 193 -2.24 -15.01 13.40
C ALA A 193 -1.65 -14.85 11.98
N ILE A 194 -1.81 -13.67 11.36
CA ILE A 194 -1.26 -13.37 10.02
C ILE A 194 0.26 -13.51 9.99
N VAL A 195 0.95 -13.09 11.05
CA VAL A 195 2.42 -13.19 11.11
C VAL A 195 2.94 -14.50 11.69
N GLY A 196 2.04 -15.48 11.95
CA GLY A 196 2.41 -16.79 12.49
C GLY A 196 2.82 -16.77 13.96
N LEU A 197 2.21 -15.88 14.75
CA LEU A 197 2.41 -15.77 16.20
C LEU A 197 1.13 -16.09 17.00
N ALA A 198 0.18 -16.83 16.41
CA ALA A 198 -0.95 -17.38 17.14
C ALA A 198 -0.44 -18.34 18.24
N GLY A 199 -0.98 -18.22 19.46
CA GLY A 199 -0.54 -18.98 20.62
C GLY A 199 0.61 -18.33 21.42
N TYR A 200 1.10 -17.16 20.97
CA TYR A 200 2.13 -16.37 21.69
C TYR A 200 1.55 -15.10 22.34
N GLU A 201 0.24 -14.97 22.45
CA GLU A 201 -0.47 -13.75 22.86
C GLU A 201 0.07 -13.17 24.17
N ASP A 202 0.29 -14.03 25.18
CA ASP A 202 0.75 -13.66 26.52
C ASP A 202 2.27 -13.75 26.68
N THR A 203 2.99 -14.18 25.62
CA THR A 203 4.45 -14.33 25.69
C THR A 203 5.11 -12.95 25.73
N LEU A 204 5.91 -12.72 26.76
CA LEU A 204 6.68 -11.48 26.87
C LEU A 204 7.66 -11.33 25.70
N VAL A 205 7.73 -10.14 25.12
CA VAL A 205 8.55 -9.89 23.94
C VAL A 205 10.05 -10.16 24.18
N ARG A 206 10.55 -9.98 25.39
CA ARG A 206 11.94 -10.34 25.73
C ARG A 206 12.25 -11.83 25.51
N HIS A 207 11.26 -12.71 25.61
CA HIS A 207 11.42 -14.16 25.46
C HIS A 207 11.28 -14.65 23.99
N LEU A 208 10.88 -13.77 23.09
CA LEU A 208 10.78 -14.08 21.67
C LEU A 208 12.18 -14.17 21.01
N SER A 209 12.31 -15.07 20.04
CA SER A 209 13.46 -15.10 19.13
C SER A 209 13.57 -13.82 18.29
N ALA A 210 14.71 -13.59 17.65
CA ALA A 210 14.90 -12.44 16.75
C ALA A 210 13.87 -12.44 15.59
N GLY A 211 13.62 -13.60 14.98
CA GLY A 211 12.62 -13.76 13.92
C GLY A 211 11.20 -13.50 14.41
N GLN A 212 10.82 -14.02 15.60
CA GLN A 212 9.52 -13.75 16.20
C GLN A 212 9.34 -12.25 16.53
N LYS A 213 10.37 -11.58 17.04
CA LYS A 213 10.36 -10.12 17.24
C LYS A 213 10.16 -9.38 15.92
N ARG A 214 10.80 -9.85 14.85
CA ARG A 214 10.62 -9.27 13.51
C ARG A 214 9.20 -9.46 13.00
N ARG A 215 8.63 -10.66 13.13
CA ARG A 215 7.23 -10.96 12.79
C ARG A 215 6.25 -10.09 13.61
N LEU A 216 6.48 -9.89 14.90
CA LEU A 216 5.66 -8.98 15.72
C LEU A 216 5.75 -7.51 15.26
N ALA A 217 6.95 -7.06 14.88
CA ALA A 217 7.13 -5.72 14.32
C ALA A 217 6.40 -5.57 12.97
N LEU A 218 6.34 -6.60 12.15
CA LEU A 218 5.53 -6.63 10.92
C LEU A 218 4.03 -6.58 11.23
N ALA A 219 3.55 -7.29 12.27
CA ALA A 219 2.16 -7.18 12.71
C ALA A 219 1.78 -5.73 13.09
N ARG A 220 2.70 -4.97 13.72
CA ARG A 220 2.51 -3.54 14.00
C ARG A 220 2.33 -2.71 12.72
N ILE A 221 3.15 -2.96 11.70
CA ILE A 221 3.02 -2.29 10.40
C ILE A 221 1.68 -2.62 9.76
N TRP A 222 1.28 -3.89 9.82
CA TRP A 222 0.01 -4.37 9.26
C TRP A 222 -1.22 -3.70 9.89
N LEU A 223 -1.19 -3.45 11.19
CA LEU A 223 -2.26 -2.77 11.92
C LEU A 223 -2.34 -1.27 11.63
N SER A 224 -1.25 -0.66 11.16
CA SER A 224 -1.21 0.76 10.89
C SER A 224 -2.15 1.14 9.74
N PRO A 225 -2.97 2.20 9.88
CA PRO A 225 -3.80 2.73 8.81
C PRO A 225 -3.00 3.54 7.78
N ALA A 226 -1.70 3.74 7.99
CA ALA A 226 -0.86 4.60 7.17
C ALA A 226 -0.77 4.09 5.71
N PRO A 227 -0.97 4.96 4.72
CA PRO A 227 -0.90 4.58 3.31
C PRO A 227 0.54 4.36 2.82
N LEU A 228 1.54 4.91 3.48
CA LEU A 228 2.95 4.77 3.10
C LEU A 228 3.72 3.91 4.12
N TRP A 229 4.31 2.82 3.65
CA TRP A 229 5.18 1.98 4.44
C TRP A 229 6.64 2.27 4.14
N LEU A 230 7.42 2.56 5.18
CA LEU A 230 8.87 2.67 5.12
C LEU A 230 9.47 1.47 5.85
N LEU A 231 10.10 0.56 5.11
CA LEU A 231 10.57 -0.73 5.61
C LEU A 231 12.09 -0.80 5.55
N ASP A 232 12.73 -0.68 6.71
CA ASP A 232 14.19 -0.77 6.84
C ASP A 232 14.61 -2.22 7.05
N GLU A 233 15.16 -2.83 6.01
CA GLU A 233 15.59 -4.24 5.96
C GLU A 233 14.52 -5.22 6.47
N PRO A 234 13.30 -5.23 5.89
CA PRO A 234 12.20 -6.00 6.44
C PRO A 234 12.44 -7.51 6.49
N TYR A 235 13.37 -8.03 5.69
CA TYR A 235 13.69 -9.45 5.56
C TYR A 235 14.73 -9.94 6.57
N ALA A 236 15.37 -9.05 7.33
CA ALA A 236 16.40 -9.42 8.29
C ALA A 236 15.87 -10.38 9.35
N ASN A 237 16.67 -11.43 9.66
CA ASN A 237 16.36 -12.48 10.63
C ASN A 237 15.10 -13.31 10.32
N LEU A 238 14.65 -13.35 9.07
CA LEU A 238 13.52 -14.16 8.61
C LEU A 238 14.01 -15.35 7.78
N ASP A 239 13.32 -16.45 7.93
CA ASP A 239 13.39 -17.64 7.07
C ASP A 239 12.63 -17.42 5.75
N LEU A 240 12.67 -18.39 4.85
CA LEU A 240 11.98 -18.31 3.55
C LEU A 240 10.47 -18.08 3.69
N GLU A 241 9.85 -18.65 4.71
CA GLU A 241 8.44 -18.44 5.01
C GLU A 241 8.19 -16.98 5.44
N GLY A 242 9.06 -16.45 6.30
CA GLY A 242 9.00 -15.05 6.73
C GLY A 242 9.23 -14.06 5.57
N ILE A 243 10.15 -14.36 4.64
CA ILE A 243 10.35 -13.57 3.41
C ILE A 243 9.07 -13.58 2.56
N THR A 244 8.46 -14.76 2.38
CA THR A 244 7.19 -14.90 1.65
C THR A 244 6.07 -14.11 2.31
N LEU A 245 5.99 -14.14 3.64
CA LEU A 245 5.04 -13.36 4.42
C LEU A 245 5.20 -11.85 4.15
N VAL A 246 6.42 -11.32 4.25
CA VAL A 246 6.70 -9.89 3.97
C VAL A 246 6.25 -9.52 2.56
N ASN A 247 6.59 -10.33 1.55
CA ASN A 247 6.20 -10.09 0.16
C ASN A 247 4.67 -10.09 -0.01
N ARG A 248 3.95 -11.00 0.63
CA ARG A 248 2.47 -11.03 0.63
C ARG A 248 1.88 -9.78 1.30
N MET A 249 2.46 -9.34 2.42
CA MET A 249 2.01 -8.14 3.14
C MET A 249 2.20 -6.89 2.28
N ILE A 250 3.39 -6.71 1.69
CA ILE A 250 3.66 -5.59 0.78
C ILE A 250 2.68 -5.63 -0.40
N SER A 251 2.55 -6.78 -1.07
CA SER A 251 1.64 -6.93 -2.21
C SER A 251 0.18 -6.60 -1.86
N ALA A 252 -0.29 -7.01 -0.69
CA ALA A 252 -1.64 -6.71 -0.23
C ALA A 252 -1.82 -5.21 0.08
N HIS A 253 -0.80 -4.56 0.67
CA HIS A 253 -0.81 -3.14 0.95
C HIS A 253 -0.86 -2.30 -0.33
N LEU A 254 -0.04 -2.63 -1.33
CA LEU A 254 -0.01 -1.93 -2.61
C LEU A 254 -1.32 -2.09 -3.39
N ARG A 255 -1.90 -3.31 -3.42
CA ARG A 255 -3.21 -3.54 -4.02
C ARG A 255 -4.35 -2.77 -3.35
N ALA A 256 -4.20 -2.44 -2.07
CA ALA A 256 -5.13 -1.59 -1.35
C ALA A 256 -4.92 -0.08 -1.60
N GLY A 257 -4.04 0.29 -2.52
CA GLY A 257 -3.72 1.68 -2.87
C GLY A 257 -2.65 2.33 -2.00
N GLY A 258 -1.95 1.54 -1.17
CA GLY A 258 -0.79 2.03 -0.43
C GLY A 258 0.46 2.09 -1.30
N ALA A 259 1.56 2.57 -0.72
CA ALA A 259 2.90 2.56 -1.31
C ALA A 259 3.95 2.09 -0.30
N ALA A 260 5.10 1.62 -0.78
CA ALA A 260 6.17 1.17 0.09
C ALA A 260 7.55 1.66 -0.39
N LEU A 261 8.41 2.09 0.54
CA LEU A 261 9.85 2.16 0.34
C LEU A 261 10.50 1.04 1.14
N VAL A 262 11.37 0.27 0.48
CA VAL A 262 12.00 -0.90 1.07
C VAL A 262 13.50 -0.80 0.90
N THR A 263 14.26 -0.82 2.00
CA THR A 263 15.72 -0.99 1.92
C THR A 263 16.06 -2.47 1.97
N THR A 264 17.00 -2.90 1.14
CA THR A 264 17.52 -4.26 1.16
C THR A 264 19.04 -4.27 1.03
N HIS A 265 19.67 -5.24 1.67
CA HIS A 265 21.06 -5.62 1.41
C HIS A 265 21.06 -6.92 0.59
N GLY A 266 21.50 -6.84 -0.66
CA GLY A 266 21.73 -8.01 -1.49
C GLY A 266 20.50 -8.56 -2.26
N ALA A 267 20.61 -9.79 -2.74
CA ALA A 267 19.75 -10.42 -3.73
C ALA A 267 18.45 -11.01 -3.16
N TYR A 268 17.76 -10.31 -2.26
CA TYR A 268 16.40 -10.72 -1.94
C TYR A 268 15.51 -10.43 -3.14
N ALA A 269 14.72 -11.43 -3.54
CA ALA A 269 13.77 -11.26 -4.61
C ALA A 269 12.84 -10.08 -4.28
N ALA A 270 12.82 -9.10 -5.17
CA ALA A 270 11.86 -8.00 -5.09
C ALA A 270 10.45 -8.59 -4.94
N PRO A 271 9.57 -7.97 -4.13
CA PRO A 271 8.20 -8.42 -4.06
C PRO A 271 7.62 -8.47 -5.48
N PRO A 272 6.77 -9.45 -5.82
CA PRO A 272 6.18 -9.61 -7.16
C PRO A 272 5.11 -8.53 -7.42
N VAL A 273 5.55 -7.28 -7.49
CA VAL A 273 4.74 -6.06 -7.64
C VAL A 273 5.49 -5.06 -8.50
N ARG A 274 4.80 -4.01 -8.96
CA ARG A 274 5.46 -2.90 -9.65
C ARG A 274 6.52 -2.28 -8.73
N THR A 275 7.79 -2.47 -9.09
CA THR A 275 8.93 -1.97 -8.33
C THR A 275 9.79 -1.06 -9.18
N ARG A 276 10.23 0.06 -8.60
CA ARG A 276 11.33 0.89 -9.12
C ARG A 276 12.50 0.84 -8.15
N GLN A 277 13.67 1.24 -8.63
CA GLN A 277 14.88 1.27 -7.82
C GLN A 277 15.35 2.72 -7.66
N LEU A 278 15.78 3.05 -6.45
CA LEU A 278 16.50 4.28 -6.10
C LEU A 278 17.87 3.86 -5.58
N ASP A 279 18.91 4.20 -6.32
CA ASP A 279 20.26 3.96 -5.88
C ASP A 279 20.75 5.19 -5.10
N LEU A 280 21.16 4.97 -3.85
CA LEU A 280 21.89 5.94 -3.06
C LEU A 280 23.39 5.76 -3.35
N GLY A 281 23.78 5.85 -4.62
CA GLY A 281 25.19 5.78 -5.01
C GLY A 281 26.00 6.62 -4.05
N GLY A 282 27.06 6.05 -3.49
CA GLY A 282 27.86 6.75 -2.51
C GLY A 282 28.21 8.13 -3.04
N ALA A 283 28.04 9.15 -2.18
CA ALA A 283 28.61 10.47 -2.48
C ALA A 283 30.08 10.27 -2.83
N ALA A 284 30.41 10.52 -4.11
CA ALA A 284 31.79 10.46 -4.58
C ALA A 284 32.60 11.57 -3.95
#